data_672727e077040c3c35b8c139478c8b57
#
_entry.id   672727e077040c3c35b8c139478c8b57
#
_cell.length_a   1.000
_cell.length_b   1.000
_cell.length_c   1.000
_cell.angle_alpha   90.00
_cell.angle_beta   90.00
_cell.angle_gamma   90.00
#
_symmetry.space_group_name_H-M   'P 1'
#
loop_
_entity.id
_entity.type
_entity.pdbx_description
1 polymer ?
#
loop_
_entity_poly.entity_id
_entity_poly.type
_entity_poly.pdbx_seq_one_letter_code
_entity_poly.pdbx_strand_id
1 'polypeptide(L)'
;MADPEEAVARALSIARESFLAATGPGGQNVNKVATAVQLRVDAYALRLAPQDFARLKSLSGSRMTSAGEIVLIARRFRTQEANRADARERLAALIREAHTAPAPRGKSRLNRVGKEARIKAKKTRGAIKAGRGKVEW
;
A
#
# COMPACT_ATOMS: atom_id res chain seq x y z
N MET A 1 20.56 -6.29 -12.08
CA MET A 1 19.55 -5.91 -11.09
C MET A 1 20.09 -4.72 -10.32
N ALA A 2 19.37 -3.63 -10.29
CA ALA A 2 19.80 -2.49 -9.48
C ALA A 2 19.65 -2.87 -8.00
N ASP A 3 20.67 -2.59 -7.20
CA ASP A 3 20.65 -2.82 -5.77
C ASP A 3 19.57 -1.89 -5.14
N PRO A 4 18.64 -2.42 -4.34
CA PRO A 4 17.65 -1.59 -3.65
C PRO A 4 18.29 -0.49 -2.79
N GLU A 5 19.44 -0.75 -2.18
CA GLU A 5 20.12 0.24 -1.36
C GLU A 5 20.72 1.39 -2.18
N GLU A 6 21.17 1.11 -3.40
CA GLU A 6 21.61 2.16 -4.33
C GLU A 6 20.44 3.07 -4.73
N ALA A 7 19.27 2.48 -5.00
CA ALA A 7 18.05 3.24 -5.31
C ALA A 7 17.59 4.07 -4.10
N VAL A 8 17.68 3.54 -2.89
CA VAL A 8 17.39 4.27 -1.64
C VAL A 8 18.36 5.44 -1.47
N ALA A 9 19.67 5.21 -1.61
CA ALA A 9 20.67 6.27 -1.49
C ALA A 9 20.43 7.39 -2.52
N ARG A 10 20.11 7.03 -3.75
CA ARG A 10 19.76 7.98 -4.81
C ARG A 10 18.50 8.77 -4.44
N ALA A 11 17.46 8.12 -3.96
CA ALA A 11 16.23 8.78 -3.55
C ALA A 11 16.47 9.79 -2.43
N LEU A 12 17.25 9.43 -1.43
CA LEU A 12 17.58 10.31 -0.31
C LEU A 12 18.45 11.49 -0.75
N SER A 13 19.29 11.32 -1.75
CA SER A 13 20.15 12.40 -2.28
C SER A 13 19.36 13.44 -3.08
N ILE A 14 18.33 13.03 -3.82
CA ILE A 14 17.50 13.92 -4.64
C ILE A 14 16.24 14.42 -3.93
N ALA A 15 15.94 13.87 -2.75
CA ALA A 15 14.76 14.23 -1.97
C ALA A 15 14.80 15.71 -1.58
N ARG A 16 13.69 16.39 -1.84
CA ARG A 16 13.48 17.78 -1.40
C ARG A 16 12.64 17.74 -0.12
N GLU A 17 13.17 18.35 0.92
CA GLU A 17 12.51 18.47 2.23
C GLU A 17 11.93 19.88 2.39
N SER A 18 10.72 19.96 2.86
CA SER A 18 10.07 21.20 3.30
C SER A 18 9.43 21.00 4.67
N PHE A 19 9.41 22.04 5.46
CA PHE A 19 8.90 22.01 6.80
C PHE A 19 7.55 22.72 6.86
N LEU A 20 6.57 22.06 7.46
CA LEU A 20 5.20 22.54 7.53
C LEU A 20 4.82 22.73 9.00
N ALA A 21 4.00 23.75 9.27
CA ALA A 21 3.37 23.87 10.57
C ALA A 21 2.48 22.66 10.82
N ALA A 22 2.62 22.03 12.00
CA ALA A 22 1.75 20.93 12.40
C ALA A 22 0.33 21.47 12.62
N THR A 23 -0.62 20.99 11.85
CA THR A 23 -2.05 21.27 12.05
C THR A 23 -2.65 20.19 12.94
N GLY A 24 -3.21 20.57 14.09
CA GLY A 24 -3.89 19.62 14.98
C GLY A 24 -4.56 20.33 16.15
N PRO A 25 -5.58 19.72 16.78
CA PRO A 25 -6.17 20.23 18.00
C PRO A 25 -5.18 20.06 19.16
N GLY A 26 -4.55 21.10 19.61
CA GLY A 26 -3.67 21.05 20.77
C GLY A 26 -2.80 22.28 20.93
N GLY A 27 -2.86 22.90 22.06
CA GLY A 27 -2.00 23.88 22.68
C GLY A 27 -1.49 25.04 21.84
N GLN A 28 -1.25 26.17 22.44
CA GLN A 28 -0.83 27.42 21.79
C GLN A 28 0.50 27.33 20.99
N ASN A 29 1.30 26.28 21.16
CA ASN A 29 2.58 26.09 20.48
C ASN A 29 2.49 25.30 19.16
N VAL A 30 1.35 24.64 18.87
CA VAL A 30 1.18 23.78 17.71
C VAL A 30 1.24 24.57 16.39
N ASN A 31 0.82 25.83 16.40
CA ASN A 31 0.78 26.69 15.20
C ASN A 31 2.06 27.50 14.98
N LYS A 32 3.02 27.48 15.91
CA LYS A 32 4.23 28.32 15.85
C LYS A 32 5.49 27.58 15.43
N VAL A 33 5.52 26.25 15.53
CA VAL A 33 6.71 25.45 15.24
C VAL A 33 6.43 24.52 14.07
N ALA A 34 7.17 24.68 12.98
CA ALA A 34 7.12 23.84 11.82
C ALA A 34 7.80 22.47 12.10
N THR A 35 7.12 21.56 12.78
CA THR A 35 7.64 20.23 13.13
C THR A 35 7.32 19.18 12.08
N ALA A 36 6.29 19.37 11.28
CA ALA A 36 5.94 18.45 10.20
C ALA A 36 6.93 18.59 9.03
N VAL A 37 7.34 17.46 8.48
CA VAL A 37 8.27 17.37 7.35
C VAL A 37 7.53 16.81 6.14
N GLN A 38 7.61 17.51 5.02
CA GLN A 38 7.18 17.04 3.73
C GLN A 38 8.40 16.67 2.89
N LEU A 39 8.47 15.43 2.45
CA LEU A 39 9.50 14.91 1.58
C LEU A 39 8.94 14.70 0.18
N ARG A 40 9.60 15.24 -0.83
CA ARG A 40 9.22 15.09 -2.24
C ARG A 40 10.36 14.48 -3.03
N VAL A 41 10.06 13.46 -3.82
CA VAL A 41 11.02 12.74 -4.65
C VAL A 41 10.44 12.49 -6.03
N ASP A 42 11.19 12.82 -7.06
CA ASP A 42 10.85 12.45 -8.44
C ASP A 42 11.15 10.96 -8.65
N ALA A 43 10.10 10.18 -8.88
CA ALA A 43 10.21 8.75 -9.08
C ALA A 43 10.92 8.38 -10.40
N TYR A 44 10.85 9.22 -11.41
CA TYR A 44 11.56 8.98 -12.67
C TYR A 44 13.08 9.19 -12.53
N ALA A 45 13.49 10.11 -11.69
CA ALA A 45 14.91 10.32 -11.40
C ALA A 45 15.58 9.17 -10.66
N LEU A 46 14.79 8.26 -10.07
CA LEU A 46 15.30 7.05 -9.44
C LEU A 46 15.86 6.04 -10.43
N ARG A 47 15.50 6.14 -11.71
CA ARG A 47 15.95 5.25 -12.79
C ARG A 47 15.76 3.77 -12.46
N LEU A 48 14.59 3.42 -11.90
CA LEU A 48 14.22 2.05 -11.57
C LEU A 48 13.93 1.24 -12.83
N ALA A 49 14.09 -0.08 -12.72
CA ALA A 49 13.58 -0.98 -13.76
C ALA A 49 12.07 -0.80 -13.95
N PRO A 50 11.52 -0.98 -15.16
CA PRO A 50 10.08 -0.76 -15.41
C PRO A 50 9.15 -1.51 -14.47
N GLN A 51 9.53 -2.73 -14.08
CA GLN A 51 8.75 -3.55 -13.14
C GLN A 51 8.76 -2.97 -11.72
N ASP A 52 9.92 -2.50 -11.27
CA ASP A 52 10.08 -1.89 -9.96
C ASP A 52 9.37 -0.54 -9.88
N PHE A 53 9.44 0.24 -10.96
CA PHE A 53 8.69 1.49 -11.08
C PHE A 53 7.18 1.26 -11.03
N ALA A 54 6.67 0.24 -11.74
CA ALA A 54 5.24 -0.10 -11.72
C ALA A 54 4.79 -0.50 -10.31
N ARG A 55 5.62 -1.28 -9.59
CA ARG A 55 5.35 -1.63 -8.18
C ARG A 55 5.40 -0.40 -7.28
N LEU A 56 6.41 0.46 -7.45
CA LEU A 56 6.54 1.70 -6.68
C LEU A 56 5.31 2.60 -6.86
N LYS A 57 4.82 2.73 -8.08
CA LYS A 57 3.60 3.48 -8.40
C LYS A 57 2.38 2.89 -7.69
N SER A 58 2.23 1.57 -7.73
CA SER A 58 1.13 0.87 -7.05
C SER A 58 1.19 1.02 -5.52
N LEU A 59 2.38 0.87 -4.92
CA LEU A 59 2.60 1.00 -3.48
C LEU A 59 2.43 2.44 -2.99
N SER A 60 2.83 3.40 -3.81
CA SER A 60 2.69 4.82 -3.49
C SER A 60 1.22 5.27 -3.46
N GLY A 61 0.39 4.71 -4.34
CA GLY A 61 -1.04 5.06 -4.43
C GLY A 61 -1.26 6.58 -4.54
N SER A 62 -2.09 7.14 -3.67
CA SER A 62 -2.40 8.57 -3.63
C SER A 62 -1.21 9.48 -3.25
N ARG A 63 -0.11 8.93 -2.77
CA ARG A 63 1.11 9.68 -2.45
C ARG A 63 1.94 10.03 -3.68
N MET A 64 1.66 9.42 -4.82
CA MET A 64 2.28 9.77 -6.09
C MET A 64 1.40 10.74 -6.86
N THR A 65 1.97 11.87 -7.24
CA THR A 65 1.28 12.87 -8.07
C THR A 65 1.18 12.39 -9.53
N SER A 66 0.33 13.04 -10.32
CA SER A 66 0.22 12.77 -11.76
C SER A 66 1.53 13.03 -12.51
N ALA A 67 2.39 13.90 -11.99
CA ALA A 67 3.72 14.17 -12.52
C ALA A 67 4.78 13.12 -12.17
N GLY A 68 4.41 12.08 -11.36
CA GLY A 68 5.34 11.05 -10.94
C GLY A 68 6.21 11.42 -9.74
N GLU A 69 5.81 12.43 -8.98
CA GLU A 69 6.49 12.85 -7.75
C GLU A 69 5.86 12.17 -6.54
N ILE A 70 6.67 11.52 -5.71
CA ILE A 70 6.23 10.91 -4.44
C ILE A 70 6.27 11.98 -3.36
N VAL A 71 5.16 12.15 -2.66
CA VAL A 71 5.01 13.12 -1.56
C VAL A 71 4.72 12.37 -0.27
N LEU A 72 5.62 12.48 0.71
CA LEU A 72 5.47 11.91 2.03
C LEU A 72 5.42 13.01 3.08
N ILE A 73 4.43 12.95 3.96
CA ILE A 73 4.30 13.89 5.07
C ILE A 73 4.49 13.12 6.37
N ALA A 74 5.47 13.53 7.17
CA ALA A 74 5.73 13.01 8.49
C ALA A 74 5.41 14.09 9.55
N ARG A 75 4.46 13.77 10.42
CA ARG A 75 3.99 14.65 11.51
C ARG A 75 3.72 13.89 12.81
N ARG A 76 4.24 12.67 12.91
CA ARG A 76 3.96 11.76 14.02
C ARG A 76 4.66 12.17 15.31
N PHE A 77 5.84 12.73 15.18
CA PHE A 77 6.69 13.07 16.31
C PHE A 77 6.62 14.56 16.66
N ARG A 78 7.05 14.90 17.87
CA ARG A 78 7.06 16.28 18.36
C ARG A 78 8.22 17.11 17.83
N THR A 79 9.29 16.48 17.39
CA THR A 79 10.50 17.15 16.89
C THR A 79 10.60 17.05 15.37
N GLN A 80 11.11 18.10 14.77
CA GLN A 80 11.35 18.15 13.34
C GLN A 80 12.35 17.05 12.87
N GLU A 81 13.41 16.84 13.66
CA GLU A 81 14.41 15.80 13.36
C GLU A 81 13.83 14.40 13.36
N ALA A 82 12.99 14.06 14.33
CA ALA A 82 12.34 12.76 14.38
C ALA A 82 11.36 12.56 13.22
N ASN A 83 10.62 13.58 12.81
CA ASN A 83 9.75 13.54 11.63
C ASN A 83 10.56 13.42 10.34
N ARG A 84 11.70 14.08 10.25
CA ARG A 84 12.63 13.97 9.12
C ARG A 84 13.16 12.55 8.99
N ALA A 85 13.59 11.93 10.07
CA ALA A 85 14.04 10.54 10.09
C ALA A 85 12.92 9.58 9.69
N ASP A 86 11.71 9.77 10.22
CA ASP A 86 10.51 8.98 9.87
C ASP A 86 10.18 9.08 8.36
N ALA A 87 10.20 10.27 7.79
CA ALA A 87 9.93 10.47 6.37
C ALA A 87 10.96 9.74 5.48
N ARG A 88 12.24 9.84 5.84
CA ARG A 88 13.34 9.18 5.11
C ARG A 88 13.26 7.66 5.22
N GLU A 89 12.97 7.13 6.39
CA GLU A 89 12.82 5.70 6.59
C GLU A 89 11.62 5.14 5.82
N ARG A 90 10.49 5.85 5.84
CA ARG A 90 9.29 5.47 5.07
C ARG A 90 9.55 5.48 3.57
N LEU A 91 10.31 6.44 3.06
CA LEU A 91 10.74 6.45 1.66
C LEU A 91 11.63 5.25 1.33
N ALA A 92 12.61 4.97 2.18
CA ALA A 92 13.51 3.82 2.01
C ALA A 92 12.74 2.49 2.02
N ALA A 93 11.83 2.31 2.97
CA ALA A 93 10.98 1.13 3.04
C ALA A 93 10.13 0.95 1.77
N LEU A 94 9.54 2.03 1.26
CA LEU A 94 8.73 2.02 0.05
C LEU A 94 9.54 1.58 -1.18
N ILE A 95 10.77 2.04 -1.31
CA ILE A 95 11.67 1.67 -2.41
C ILE A 95 12.12 0.21 -2.28
N ARG A 96 12.50 -0.24 -1.09
CA ARG A 96 12.86 -1.65 -0.85
C ARG A 96 11.70 -2.59 -1.17
N GLU A 97 10.50 -2.24 -0.76
CA GLU A 97 9.29 -3.01 -1.07
C GLU A 97 9.01 -3.06 -2.57
N ALA A 98 9.24 -1.96 -3.30
CA ALA A 98 9.10 -1.92 -4.75
C ALA A 98 10.08 -2.84 -5.49
N HIS A 99 11.28 -3.06 -4.95
CA HIS A 99 12.26 -4.00 -5.50
C HIS A 99 11.91 -5.47 -5.19
N THR A 100 11.11 -5.71 -4.15
CA THR A 100 10.70 -7.06 -3.78
C THR A 100 9.53 -7.50 -4.65
N ALA A 101 9.73 -8.49 -5.53
CA ALA A 101 8.65 -9.05 -6.29
C ALA A 101 7.68 -9.81 -5.36
N PRO A 102 6.37 -9.52 -5.38
CA PRO A 102 5.42 -10.28 -4.59
C PRO A 102 5.44 -11.74 -5.04
N ALA A 103 5.36 -12.65 -4.09
CA ALA A 103 5.25 -14.07 -4.38
C ALA A 103 4.04 -14.32 -5.31
N PRO A 104 4.17 -15.15 -6.36
CA PRO A 104 3.05 -15.45 -7.24
C PRO A 104 1.93 -16.07 -6.41
N ARG A 105 0.75 -15.45 -6.48
CA ARG A 105 -0.43 -16.00 -5.81
C ARG A 105 -0.74 -17.37 -6.41
N GLY A 106 -0.49 -18.44 -5.66
CA GLY A 106 -0.94 -19.77 -6.01
C GLY A 106 -2.46 -19.73 -6.21
N LYS A 107 -2.95 -20.42 -7.25
CA LYS A 107 -4.40 -20.61 -7.42
C LYS A 107 -4.94 -21.23 -6.14
N SER A 108 -5.79 -20.53 -5.40
CA SER A 108 -6.45 -21.10 -4.26
C SER A 108 -7.25 -22.35 -4.76
N ARG A 109 -6.99 -23.50 -4.17
CA ARG A 109 -7.82 -24.68 -4.42
C ARG A 109 -9.25 -24.30 -4.12
N LEU A 110 -10.14 -24.46 -5.09
CA LEU A 110 -11.58 -24.36 -4.87
C LEU A 110 -11.90 -25.09 -3.57
N ASN A 111 -12.59 -24.42 -2.66
CA ASN A 111 -12.99 -25.00 -1.39
C ASN A 111 -13.85 -26.26 -1.66
N ARG A 112 -13.22 -27.43 -1.70
CA ARG A 112 -13.87 -28.72 -1.97
C ARG A 112 -15.02 -28.95 -1.02
N VAL A 113 -14.82 -28.65 0.25
CA VAL A 113 -15.83 -28.82 1.31
C VAL A 113 -17.08 -27.99 1.01
N GLY A 114 -16.91 -26.74 0.64
CA GLY A 114 -18.04 -25.87 0.27
C GLY A 114 -18.74 -26.34 -1.01
N LYS A 115 -17.99 -26.85 -2.00
CA LYS A 115 -18.57 -27.41 -3.23
C LYS A 115 -19.39 -28.68 -2.95
N GLU A 116 -18.85 -29.60 -2.15
CA GLU A 116 -19.51 -30.82 -1.77
C GLU A 116 -20.77 -30.57 -0.94
N ALA A 117 -20.69 -29.65 0.04
CA ALA A 117 -21.85 -29.25 0.84
C ALA A 117 -22.97 -28.65 -0.04
N ARG A 118 -22.61 -27.83 -1.04
CA ARG A 118 -23.57 -27.24 -1.97
C ARG A 118 -24.23 -28.31 -2.87
N ILE A 119 -23.45 -29.27 -3.35
CA ILE A 119 -23.97 -30.37 -4.18
C ILE A 119 -24.89 -31.25 -3.34
N LYS A 120 -24.49 -31.58 -2.09
CA LYS A 120 -25.30 -32.35 -1.17
C LYS A 120 -26.65 -31.69 -0.88
N ALA A 121 -26.62 -30.38 -0.58
CA ALA A 121 -27.84 -29.58 -0.37
C ALA A 121 -28.75 -29.56 -1.60
N LYS A 122 -28.19 -29.45 -2.81
CA LYS A 122 -28.96 -29.52 -4.07
C LYS A 122 -29.62 -30.87 -4.26
N LYS A 123 -28.90 -31.98 -4.01
CA LYS A 123 -29.45 -33.36 -4.12
C LYS A 123 -30.58 -33.56 -3.12
N THR A 124 -30.43 -33.13 -1.87
CA THR A 124 -31.46 -33.21 -0.86
C THR A 124 -32.73 -32.47 -1.24
N ARG A 125 -32.58 -31.21 -1.71
CA ARG A 125 -33.73 -30.42 -2.20
C ARG A 125 -34.40 -31.04 -3.42
N GLY A 126 -33.64 -31.66 -4.33
CA GLY A 126 -34.13 -32.39 -5.49
C GLY A 126 -34.96 -33.62 -5.06
N ALA A 127 -34.50 -34.42 -4.10
CA ALA A 127 -35.21 -35.57 -3.56
C ALA A 127 -36.52 -35.15 -2.88
N ILE A 128 -36.50 -34.07 -2.08
CA ILE A 128 -37.73 -33.52 -1.46
C ILE A 128 -38.74 -33.06 -2.52
N LYS A 129 -38.31 -32.41 -3.60
CA LYS A 129 -39.16 -31.98 -4.71
C LYS A 129 -39.76 -33.18 -5.47
N ALA A 130 -38.96 -34.23 -5.70
CA ALA A 130 -39.43 -35.43 -6.38
C ALA A 130 -40.48 -36.22 -5.56
N GLY A 131 -40.36 -36.14 -4.22
CA GLY A 131 -41.34 -36.75 -3.30
C GLY A 131 -42.67 -35.99 -3.19
N ARG A 132 -42.79 -34.80 -3.74
CA ARG A 132 -44.06 -34.05 -3.83
C ARG A 132 -44.84 -34.53 -5.03
N GLY A 133 -45.45 -35.70 -4.92
CA GLY A 133 -46.37 -36.20 -5.96
C GLY A 133 -47.60 -35.31 -6.13
N LYS A 134 -48.25 -35.39 -7.32
CA LYS A 134 -49.56 -34.80 -7.54
C LYS A 134 -50.54 -35.39 -6.53
N VAL A 135 -51.20 -34.53 -5.78
CA VAL A 135 -52.38 -34.96 -5.01
C VAL A 135 -53.49 -35.17 -6.01
N GLU A 136 -53.85 -36.40 -6.26
CA GLU A 136 -55.06 -36.72 -6.97
C GLU A 136 -56.23 -36.55 -6.00
N TRP A 137 -57.18 -35.69 -6.40
CA TRP A 137 -58.45 -35.44 -5.67
C TRP A 137 -59.45 -36.51 -6.00
#